data_4716c269c0de65c3bfa2f277cf902723
#
_entry.id   4716c269c0de65c3bfa2f277cf902723
#
_cell.length_a   1.000
_cell.length_b   1.000
_cell.length_c   1.000
_cell.angle_alpha   90.00
_cell.angle_beta   90.00
_cell.angle_gamma   90.00
#
_symmetry.space_group_name_H-M   'P 1'
#
loop_
_entity.id
_entity.type
_entity.pdbx_description
1 polymer ?
#
loop_
_entity_poly.entity_id
_entity_poly.type
_entity_poly.pdbx_seq_one_letter_code
_entity_poly.pdbx_strand_id
1 'polypeptide(L)'
;MVTTGLILLVAIAILAWGYRRALPYGSVGILAWLQSAVLMAPWLLFFGLFALGIYINLAGVLVLLLGSTGLYIYLGRRLRAIGQATLATSKNATAPETAPESELGISADESEVSGPTDRVTAAPPTAAPGQPTMAIPTEDLAQIEGIFGIDTYFRTETIPYDQGAIFRGNLRGQPAETQAQLSARLRDRLGDRYRLFLVENQEKKPTVVVLPATMDPAKTTPAQWVLALVLAVATFLTGLEAGAILQGFDLIQALSRWPAALPFLVGLLVVLISHEIGHWVLARRYGVRLSPPFLIPTWQIGSFGSLTRFESLLADRRVLFDIALAGPAAGGLVSLTMLLLGLVLSHPGSLFQLPSSFFQGSVLVGTLAKVVLGKALQEPLVDVHPLTIFGWLGLVITALNLMPAGQLDGGRVVQAIYGRKVAGRTTVITLILLALVSLGNPLALYWAALILILQRNLERPCLDDITEPDDARAALGLLALFLALAVLMPLTPSLAGRLGIGG
;
A
#
# COMPACT_ATOMS: atom_id res chain seq x y z
N MET A 1 -7.42 14.39 -27.20
CA MET A 1 -7.77 13.20 -27.99
C MET A 1 -6.59 12.27 -28.27
N VAL A 2 -5.44 12.75 -28.74
CA VAL A 2 -4.26 11.91 -29.04
C VAL A 2 -3.73 11.19 -27.78
N THR A 3 -3.62 11.89 -26.65
CA THR A 3 -3.16 11.32 -25.36
C THR A 3 -4.08 10.23 -24.82
N THR A 4 -5.40 10.44 -24.88
CA THR A 4 -6.40 9.44 -24.46
C THR A 4 -6.34 8.20 -25.35
N GLY A 5 -6.17 8.39 -26.66
CA GLY A 5 -5.97 7.31 -27.62
C GLY A 5 -4.71 6.50 -27.34
N LEU A 6 -3.59 7.17 -26.99
CA LEU A 6 -2.33 6.50 -26.64
C LEU A 6 -2.46 5.68 -25.34
N ILE A 7 -3.11 6.22 -24.32
CA ILE A 7 -3.36 5.52 -23.05
C ILE A 7 -4.21 4.26 -23.29
N LEU A 8 -5.27 4.36 -24.09
CA LEU A 8 -6.12 3.22 -24.47
C LEU A 8 -5.33 2.16 -25.23
N LEU A 9 -4.48 2.58 -26.15
CA LEU A 9 -3.66 1.67 -26.95
C LEU A 9 -2.66 0.90 -26.06
N VAL A 10 -2.01 1.59 -25.12
CA VAL A 10 -1.11 0.97 -24.13
C VAL A 10 -1.87 0.01 -23.23
N ALA A 11 -3.05 0.38 -22.74
CA ALA A 11 -3.86 -0.48 -21.89
C ALA A 11 -4.33 -1.74 -22.64
N ILE A 12 -4.75 -1.62 -23.90
CA ILE A 12 -5.09 -2.76 -24.76
C ILE A 12 -3.87 -3.65 -25.01
N ALA A 13 -2.69 -3.07 -25.25
CA ALA A 13 -1.45 -3.82 -25.42
C ALA A 13 -1.09 -4.63 -24.17
N ILE A 14 -1.24 -4.04 -22.97
CA ILE A 14 -1.02 -4.72 -21.68
C ILE A 14 -2.01 -5.88 -21.51
N LEU A 15 -3.28 -5.67 -21.83
CA LEU A 15 -4.29 -6.72 -21.76
C LEU A 15 -4.00 -7.87 -22.73
N ALA A 16 -3.62 -7.55 -23.97
CA ALA A 16 -3.26 -8.54 -24.99
C ALA A 16 -2.00 -9.33 -24.59
N TRP A 17 -1.01 -8.66 -24.00
CA TRP A 17 0.18 -9.31 -23.48
C TRP A 17 -0.17 -10.24 -22.30
N GLY A 18 -1.00 -9.78 -21.36
CA GLY A 18 -1.50 -10.58 -20.24
C GLY A 18 -2.27 -11.82 -20.70
N TYR A 19 -3.11 -11.69 -21.74
CA TYR A 19 -3.82 -12.81 -22.36
C TYR A 19 -2.87 -13.86 -22.92
N ARG A 20 -1.87 -13.44 -23.72
CA ARG A 20 -0.86 -14.37 -24.25
C ARG A 20 -0.10 -15.12 -23.16
N ARG A 21 0.18 -14.46 -22.04
CA ARG A 21 0.84 -15.08 -20.88
C ARG A 21 -0.07 -16.04 -20.11
N ALA A 22 -1.39 -15.87 -20.18
CA ALA A 22 -2.38 -16.73 -19.54
C ALA A 22 -2.68 -18.03 -20.34
N LEU A 23 -2.51 -18.00 -21.67
CA LEU A 23 -2.81 -19.13 -22.57
C LEU A 23 -2.15 -20.47 -22.18
N PRO A 24 -0.87 -20.53 -21.78
CA PRO A 24 -0.22 -21.80 -21.39
C PRO A 24 -0.86 -22.48 -20.19
N TYR A 25 -1.59 -21.74 -19.34
CA TYR A 25 -2.26 -22.27 -18.16
C TYR A 25 -3.70 -22.74 -18.42
N GLY A 26 -4.11 -22.83 -19.69
CA GLY A 26 -5.44 -23.32 -20.12
C GLY A 26 -6.59 -22.48 -19.57
N SER A 27 -7.73 -23.14 -19.29
CA SER A 27 -8.96 -22.50 -18.84
C SER A 27 -8.79 -21.75 -17.51
N VAL A 28 -7.95 -22.23 -16.60
CA VAL A 28 -7.68 -21.58 -15.31
C VAL A 28 -6.91 -20.27 -15.49
N GLY A 29 -5.89 -20.27 -16.36
CA GLY A 29 -5.12 -19.06 -16.69
C GLY A 29 -5.98 -18.01 -17.37
N ILE A 30 -6.80 -18.41 -18.34
CA ILE A 30 -7.72 -17.51 -19.04
C ILE A 30 -8.75 -16.91 -18.06
N LEU A 31 -9.29 -17.71 -17.13
CA LEU A 31 -10.25 -17.24 -16.13
C LEU A 31 -9.61 -16.24 -15.16
N ALA A 32 -8.39 -16.49 -14.73
CA ALA A 32 -7.62 -15.58 -13.87
C ALA A 32 -7.28 -14.26 -14.59
N TRP A 33 -6.90 -14.34 -15.86
CA TRP A 33 -6.69 -13.15 -16.69
C TRP A 33 -8.00 -12.38 -16.89
N LEU A 34 -9.12 -13.06 -17.18
CA LEU A 34 -10.43 -12.43 -17.35
C LEU A 34 -10.88 -11.72 -16.08
N GLN A 35 -10.65 -12.33 -14.91
CA GLN A 35 -10.93 -11.70 -13.62
C GLN A 35 -10.16 -10.40 -13.44
N SER A 36 -8.88 -10.36 -13.85
CA SER A 36 -8.06 -9.14 -13.82
C SER A 36 -8.52 -8.11 -14.85
N ALA A 37 -8.86 -8.55 -16.06
CA ALA A 37 -9.34 -7.68 -17.14
C ALA A 37 -10.67 -6.99 -16.79
N VAL A 38 -11.57 -7.69 -16.10
CA VAL A 38 -12.87 -7.16 -15.65
C VAL A 38 -12.72 -5.97 -14.72
N LEU A 39 -11.67 -5.91 -13.89
CA LEU A 39 -11.37 -4.74 -13.05
C LEU A 39 -10.93 -3.51 -13.86
N MET A 40 -10.30 -3.71 -15.02
CA MET A 40 -9.88 -2.63 -15.91
C MET A 40 -10.99 -2.19 -16.86
N ALA A 41 -11.99 -3.04 -17.11
CA ALA A 41 -13.04 -2.81 -18.08
C ALA A 41 -13.84 -1.50 -17.86
N PRO A 42 -14.27 -1.11 -16.63
CA PRO A 42 -14.97 0.15 -16.40
C PRO A 42 -14.17 1.36 -16.83
N TRP A 43 -12.88 1.35 -16.54
CA TRP A 43 -11.96 2.44 -16.88
C TRP A 43 -11.72 2.55 -18.38
N LEU A 44 -11.51 1.41 -19.04
CA LEU A 44 -11.35 1.36 -20.49
C LEU A 44 -12.60 1.83 -21.22
N LEU A 45 -13.79 1.41 -20.75
CA LEU A 45 -15.07 1.86 -21.30
C LEU A 45 -15.29 3.35 -21.03
N PHE A 46 -15.03 3.84 -19.83
CA PHE A 46 -15.16 5.24 -19.47
C PHE A 46 -14.27 6.12 -20.37
N PHE A 47 -12.96 5.84 -20.41
CA PHE A 47 -12.03 6.62 -21.22
C PHE A 47 -12.23 6.41 -22.73
N GLY A 48 -12.65 5.22 -23.15
CA GLY A 48 -12.96 4.92 -24.55
C GLY A 48 -14.17 5.71 -25.06
N LEU A 49 -15.25 5.73 -24.28
CA LEU A 49 -16.45 6.49 -24.59
C LEU A 49 -16.20 7.99 -24.54
N PHE A 50 -15.43 8.45 -23.52
CA PHE A 50 -15.00 9.84 -23.43
C PHE A 50 -14.18 10.28 -24.66
N ALA A 51 -13.27 9.43 -25.17
CA ALA A 51 -12.50 9.69 -26.38
C ALA A 51 -13.37 9.77 -27.66
N LEU A 52 -14.51 9.07 -27.64
CA LEU A 52 -15.52 9.12 -28.71
C LEU A 52 -16.50 10.29 -28.57
N GLY A 53 -16.33 11.13 -27.53
CA GLY A 53 -17.24 12.25 -27.25
C GLY A 53 -18.54 11.84 -26.54
N ILE A 54 -18.63 10.60 -26.06
CA ILE A 54 -19.79 10.09 -25.31
C ILE A 54 -19.51 10.26 -23.81
N TYR A 55 -20.26 11.16 -23.19
CA TYR A 55 -20.13 11.42 -21.74
C TYR A 55 -21.06 10.51 -20.95
N ILE A 56 -20.48 9.65 -20.13
CA ILE A 56 -21.25 8.82 -19.18
C ILE A 56 -21.49 9.65 -17.92
N ASN A 57 -22.73 9.74 -17.48
CA ASN A 57 -23.07 10.35 -16.22
C ASN A 57 -22.62 9.46 -15.03
N LEU A 58 -22.64 10.04 -13.82
CA LEU A 58 -22.23 9.34 -12.61
C LEU A 58 -22.98 8.02 -12.39
N ALA A 59 -24.27 7.99 -12.68
CA ALA A 59 -25.07 6.76 -12.59
C ALA A 59 -24.54 5.65 -13.53
N GLY A 60 -24.16 6.00 -14.75
CA GLY A 60 -23.54 5.07 -15.69
C GLY A 60 -22.19 4.53 -15.20
N VAL A 61 -21.36 5.38 -14.61
CA VAL A 61 -20.09 4.95 -14.00
C VAL A 61 -20.33 3.99 -12.85
N LEU A 62 -21.31 4.28 -11.97
CA LEU A 62 -21.67 3.41 -10.86
C LEU A 62 -22.19 2.05 -11.34
N VAL A 63 -23.02 2.02 -12.37
CA VAL A 63 -23.51 0.77 -12.98
C VAL A 63 -22.36 -0.06 -13.54
N LEU A 64 -21.39 0.58 -14.23
CA LEU A 64 -20.22 -0.10 -14.76
C LEU A 64 -19.34 -0.67 -13.64
N LEU A 65 -19.11 0.07 -12.55
CA LEU A 65 -18.34 -0.38 -11.40
C LEU A 65 -19.02 -1.51 -10.64
N LEU A 66 -20.32 -1.40 -10.37
CA LEU A 66 -21.08 -2.44 -9.69
C LEU A 66 -21.16 -3.71 -10.54
N GLY A 67 -21.42 -3.59 -11.83
CA GLY A 67 -21.44 -4.72 -12.77
C GLY A 67 -20.09 -5.43 -12.85
N SER A 68 -19.01 -4.65 -12.98
CA SER A 68 -17.64 -5.17 -12.99
C SER A 68 -17.29 -5.85 -11.67
N THR A 69 -17.64 -5.26 -10.53
CA THR A 69 -17.40 -5.86 -9.20
C THR A 69 -18.17 -7.17 -9.03
N GLY A 70 -19.45 -7.21 -9.44
CA GLY A 70 -20.25 -8.43 -9.42
C GLY A 70 -19.64 -9.54 -10.27
N LEU A 71 -19.24 -9.20 -11.50
CA LEU A 71 -18.58 -10.15 -12.41
C LEU A 71 -17.22 -10.62 -11.88
N TYR A 72 -16.42 -9.73 -11.28
CA TYR A 72 -15.15 -10.07 -10.62
C TYR A 72 -15.36 -11.09 -9.48
N ILE A 73 -16.36 -10.87 -8.63
CA ILE A 73 -16.71 -11.79 -7.53
C ILE A 73 -17.17 -13.14 -8.09
N TYR A 74 -18.01 -13.14 -9.11
CA TYR A 74 -18.49 -14.36 -9.77
C TYR A 74 -17.33 -15.17 -10.36
N LEU A 75 -16.44 -14.54 -11.13
CA LEU A 75 -15.26 -15.19 -11.71
C LEU A 75 -14.32 -15.73 -10.63
N GLY A 76 -14.10 -14.98 -9.55
CA GLY A 76 -13.28 -15.40 -8.41
C GLY A 76 -13.87 -16.61 -7.67
N ARG A 77 -15.21 -16.71 -7.54
CA ARG A 77 -15.88 -17.90 -7.00
C ARG A 77 -15.69 -19.10 -7.90
N ARG A 78 -15.85 -18.93 -9.20
CA ARG A 78 -15.68 -19.99 -10.20
C ARG A 78 -14.23 -20.49 -10.24
N LEU A 79 -13.25 -19.60 -10.17
CA LEU A 79 -11.83 -19.94 -10.14
C LEU A 79 -11.49 -20.78 -8.90
N ARG A 80 -12.01 -20.39 -7.72
CA ARG A 80 -11.83 -21.15 -6.47
C ARG A 80 -12.49 -22.53 -6.52
N ALA A 81 -13.68 -22.63 -7.10
CA ALA A 81 -14.37 -23.91 -7.27
C ALA A 81 -13.57 -24.88 -8.15
N ILE A 82 -13.01 -24.39 -9.26
CA ILE A 82 -12.17 -25.23 -10.15
C ILE A 82 -10.88 -25.65 -9.41
N GLY A 83 -10.23 -24.75 -8.67
CA GLY A 83 -9.04 -25.06 -7.86
C GLY A 83 -9.34 -26.12 -6.79
N GLN A 84 -10.48 -26.05 -6.11
CA GLN A 84 -10.90 -27.05 -5.13
C GLN A 84 -11.23 -28.40 -5.79
N ALA A 85 -11.90 -28.39 -6.93
CA ALA A 85 -12.21 -29.62 -7.69
C ALA A 85 -10.91 -30.34 -8.14
N THR A 86 -9.91 -29.60 -8.61
CA THR A 86 -8.61 -30.14 -9.00
C THR A 86 -7.87 -30.76 -7.80
N LEU A 87 -7.93 -30.11 -6.63
CA LEU A 87 -7.35 -30.65 -5.38
C LEU A 87 -8.11 -31.88 -4.87
N ALA A 88 -9.44 -31.93 -5.00
CA ALA A 88 -10.26 -33.09 -4.63
C ALA A 88 -10.00 -34.29 -5.54
N THR A 89 -9.86 -34.06 -6.85
CA THR A 89 -9.53 -35.12 -7.82
C THR A 89 -8.11 -35.68 -7.58
N SER A 90 -7.16 -34.82 -7.21
CA SER A 90 -5.81 -35.24 -6.82
C SER A 90 -5.80 -36.07 -5.53
N LYS A 91 -6.69 -35.75 -4.57
CA LYS A 91 -6.81 -36.49 -3.31
C LYS A 91 -7.44 -37.87 -3.51
N ASN A 92 -8.41 -38.01 -4.43
CA ASN A 92 -9.06 -39.30 -4.75
C ASN A 92 -8.18 -40.20 -5.62
N ALA A 93 -7.23 -39.64 -6.38
CA ALA A 93 -6.25 -40.41 -7.15
C ALA A 93 -5.12 -41.00 -6.30
N THR A 94 -5.02 -40.62 -5.01
CA THR A 94 -3.97 -41.07 -4.06
C THR A 94 -4.50 -41.97 -2.94
N ALA A 95 -5.79 -42.40 -3.00
CA ALA A 95 -6.31 -43.41 -2.07
C ALA A 95 -5.91 -44.79 -2.57
N PRO A 96 -5.21 -45.62 -1.80
CA PRO A 96 -4.95 -46.99 -2.19
C PRO A 96 -6.27 -47.78 -2.22
N GLU A 97 -6.50 -48.43 -3.35
CA GLU A 97 -7.58 -49.38 -3.54
C GLU A 97 -7.46 -50.48 -2.49
N THR A 98 -8.32 -50.51 -1.48
CA THR A 98 -8.40 -51.68 -0.58
C THR A 98 -9.00 -52.83 -1.34
N ALA A 99 -8.17 -53.83 -1.60
CA ALA A 99 -8.60 -55.14 -2.08
C ALA A 99 -9.46 -55.87 -0.99
N PRO A 100 -10.42 -56.70 -1.39
CA PRO A 100 -11.35 -57.34 -0.46
C PRO A 100 -10.68 -58.42 0.36
N GLU A 101 -11.01 -58.47 1.65
CA GLU A 101 -10.71 -59.56 2.56
C GLU A 101 -11.31 -60.89 2.05
N SER A 102 -10.47 -61.89 1.91
CA SER A 102 -10.87 -63.27 1.97
C SER A 102 -10.05 -63.99 3.06
N GLU A 103 -10.78 -64.48 4.06
CA GLU A 103 -10.33 -65.37 5.12
C GLU A 103 -9.72 -66.64 4.54
N LEU A 104 -8.63 -67.14 5.13
CA LEU A 104 -8.50 -68.48 5.72
C LEU A 104 -7.01 -68.88 5.93
N GLY A 105 -6.68 -69.16 7.17
CA GLY A 105 -6.04 -70.45 7.55
C GLY A 105 -4.52 -70.57 7.56
N ILE A 106 -3.95 -70.40 8.78
CA ILE A 106 -3.01 -71.35 9.43
C ILE A 106 -1.74 -71.80 8.73
N SER A 107 -0.63 -71.49 9.31
CA SER A 107 0.44 -72.27 9.94
C SER A 107 1.86 -71.82 9.57
N ALA A 108 2.66 -71.91 10.62
CA ALA A 108 4.09 -71.67 10.70
C ALA A 108 4.92 -72.48 9.73
N ASP A 109 6.04 -71.93 9.29
CA ASP A 109 7.35 -72.63 9.53
C ASP A 109 8.52 -71.66 9.23
N GLU A 110 9.56 -71.87 9.99
CA GLU A 110 10.88 -71.21 9.91
C GLU A 110 11.65 -71.70 8.70
N SER A 111 12.49 -70.87 8.16
CA SER A 111 13.90 -71.22 7.90
C SER A 111 14.67 -70.06 7.19
N GLU A 112 15.83 -69.84 7.77
CA GLU A 112 16.98 -69.07 7.31
C GLU A 112 17.38 -69.40 5.84
N VAL A 113 18.06 -68.44 5.18
CA VAL A 113 19.43 -68.58 4.61
C VAL A 113 19.90 -67.31 3.88
N SER A 114 21.01 -66.83 4.34
CA SER A 114 22.12 -66.02 3.80
C SER A 114 22.15 -65.49 2.37
N GLY A 115 22.45 -64.23 2.20
CA GLY A 115 23.32 -63.36 1.40
C GLY A 115 23.80 -63.80 0.00
N PRO A 116 24.53 -63.00 -0.80
CA PRO A 116 25.15 -61.67 -0.54
C PRO A 116 25.00 -60.62 -1.70
N THR A 117 25.33 -59.37 -1.34
CA THR A 117 25.93 -58.29 -2.16
C THR A 117 25.68 -58.17 -3.65
N ASP A 118 25.08 -57.03 -4.06
CA ASP A 118 25.65 -56.20 -5.12
C ASP A 118 25.27 -54.73 -4.98
N ARG A 119 26.31 -53.88 -5.00
CA ARG A 119 26.24 -52.40 -5.01
C ARG A 119 25.73 -51.96 -6.38
N VAL A 120 24.61 -51.25 -6.39
CA VAL A 120 24.23 -50.38 -7.51
C VAL A 120 24.02 -48.97 -6.97
N THR A 121 24.88 -48.08 -7.44
CA THR A 121 24.83 -46.63 -7.28
C THR A 121 23.47 -46.09 -7.71
N ALA A 122 22.67 -45.60 -6.77
CA ALA A 122 21.43 -44.91 -7.06
C ALA A 122 21.71 -43.41 -7.16
N ALA A 123 21.33 -42.84 -8.31
CA ALA A 123 21.21 -41.40 -8.54
C ALA A 123 20.18 -40.77 -7.58
N PRO A 124 20.29 -39.46 -7.26
CA PRO A 124 19.36 -38.82 -6.31
C PRO A 124 17.94 -38.83 -6.88
N PRO A 125 16.92 -39.07 -6.05
CA PRO A 125 15.55 -39.11 -6.52
C PRO A 125 15.10 -37.71 -6.94
N THR A 126 14.64 -37.59 -8.18
CA THR A 126 13.91 -36.48 -8.75
C THR A 126 12.66 -36.28 -7.91
N ALA A 127 12.51 -35.09 -7.33
CA ALA A 127 11.35 -34.72 -6.53
C ALA A 127 10.07 -34.86 -7.34
N ALA A 128 9.13 -35.65 -6.86
CA ALA A 128 7.79 -35.78 -7.41
C ALA A 128 6.99 -34.48 -7.17
N PRO A 129 6.22 -33.99 -8.14
CA PRO A 129 5.36 -32.82 -7.97
C PRO A 129 4.11 -33.23 -7.18
N GLY A 130 3.94 -32.72 -5.94
CA GLY A 130 2.66 -32.85 -5.26
C GLY A 130 2.66 -33.11 -3.75
N GLN A 131 3.77 -32.96 -3.05
CA GLN A 131 3.70 -32.88 -1.59
C GLN A 131 3.46 -31.43 -1.15
N PRO A 132 2.58 -31.14 -0.16
CA PRO A 132 2.50 -29.83 0.45
C PRO A 132 3.91 -29.49 0.93
N THR A 133 4.47 -28.40 0.44
CA THR A 133 5.76 -27.89 0.88
C THR A 133 5.75 -27.79 2.39
N MET A 134 6.52 -28.64 3.02
CA MET A 134 6.45 -28.88 4.45
C MET A 134 6.75 -27.60 5.24
N ALA A 135 5.92 -27.40 6.25
CA ALA A 135 6.30 -26.76 7.49
C ALA A 135 7.79 -26.97 7.80
N ILE A 136 8.37 -26.06 8.55
CA ILE A 136 9.75 -26.12 9.07
C ILE A 136 10.22 -27.59 9.21
N PRO A 137 11.41 -27.96 8.72
CA PRO A 137 11.96 -29.30 8.90
C PRO A 137 11.87 -29.72 10.37
N THR A 138 11.56 -30.99 10.63
CA THR A 138 11.30 -31.49 12.00
C THR A 138 12.49 -31.23 12.93
N GLU A 139 13.71 -31.31 12.39
CA GLU A 139 14.95 -31.04 13.11
C GLU A 139 15.07 -29.55 13.51
N ASP A 140 14.76 -28.63 12.58
CA ASP A 140 14.73 -27.19 12.87
C ASP A 140 13.60 -26.84 13.82
N LEU A 141 12.43 -27.48 13.69
CA LEU A 141 11.28 -27.26 14.57
C LEU A 141 11.64 -27.62 16.03
N ALA A 142 12.32 -28.75 16.25
CA ALA A 142 12.78 -29.16 17.59
C ALA A 142 13.77 -28.14 18.20
N GLN A 143 14.65 -27.57 17.37
CA GLN A 143 15.58 -26.53 17.81
C GLN A 143 14.83 -25.20 18.14
N ILE A 144 13.83 -24.84 17.34
CA ILE A 144 12.98 -23.65 17.59
C ILE A 144 12.18 -23.86 18.89
N GLU A 145 11.59 -25.02 19.08
CA GLU A 145 10.85 -25.30 20.32
C GLU A 145 11.72 -25.19 21.59
N GLY A 146 13.00 -25.49 21.46
CA GLY A 146 13.95 -25.38 22.58
C GLY A 146 14.37 -23.96 22.96
N ILE A 147 13.99 -22.89 22.18
CA ILE A 147 14.32 -21.50 22.57
C ILE A 147 13.39 -20.98 23.65
N PHE A 148 12.18 -21.57 23.79
CA PHE A 148 11.16 -21.12 24.75
C PHE A 148 11.52 -21.54 26.17
N GLY A 149 11.33 -20.63 27.10
CA GLY A 149 11.57 -20.86 28.53
C GLY A 149 10.39 -20.40 29.39
N ILE A 150 10.29 -20.93 30.58
CA ILE A 150 9.23 -20.60 31.56
C ILE A 150 9.31 -19.13 32.00
N ASP A 151 10.50 -18.55 31.95
CA ASP A 151 10.84 -17.18 32.34
C ASP A 151 10.54 -16.14 31.25
N THR A 152 10.51 -16.54 30.00
CA THR A 152 10.32 -15.62 28.84
C THR A 152 8.95 -15.82 28.18
N TYR A 153 8.75 -16.98 27.60
CA TYR A 153 7.50 -17.34 26.91
C TYR A 153 7.19 -18.82 27.14
N PHE A 154 6.13 -19.07 27.90
CA PHE A 154 5.67 -20.43 28.17
C PHE A 154 4.80 -20.92 27.03
N ARG A 155 5.38 -21.77 26.16
CA ARG A 155 4.70 -22.38 25.01
C ARG A 155 3.69 -23.42 25.45
N THR A 156 2.46 -23.35 24.96
CA THR A 156 1.39 -24.34 25.22
C THR A 156 1.05 -25.17 23.99
N GLU A 157 1.16 -24.60 22.79
CA GLU A 157 0.75 -25.26 21.55
C GLU A 157 1.66 -24.83 20.38
N THR A 158 1.96 -25.76 19.48
CA THR A 158 2.67 -25.50 18.21
C THR A 158 1.72 -25.81 17.07
N ILE A 159 1.50 -24.84 16.19
CA ILE A 159 0.62 -24.96 15.03
C ILE A 159 1.46 -24.76 13.77
N PRO A 160 1.59 -25.76 12.90
CA PRO A 160 2.21 -25.57 11.57
C PRO A 160 1.47 -24.52 10.76
N TYR A 161 2.20 -23.62 10.11
CA TYR A 161 1.62 -22.53 9.33
C TYR A 161 2.46 -22.28 8.07
N ASP A 162 1.93 -22.63 6.90
CA ASP A 162 2.61 -22.49 5.62
C ASP A 162 4.05 -23.04 5.67
N GLN A 163 5.04 -22.21 5.40
CA GLN A 163 6.48 -22.58 5.55
C GLN A 163 7.04 -22.27 6.95
N GLY A 164 6.21 -21.87 7.91
CA GLY A 164 6.58 -21.45 9.26
C GLY A 164 5.86 -22.22 10.35
N ALA A 165 5.89 -21.70 11.59
CA ALA A 165 5.15 -22.20 12.71
C ALA A 165 4.63 -21.07 13.62
N ILE A 166 3.45 -21.30 14.20
CA ILE A 166 2.82 -20.43 15.19
C ILE A 166 2.91 -21.13 16.54
N PHE A 167 3.48 -20.44 17.51
CA PHE A 167 3.61 -20.92 18.89
C PHE A 167 2.68 -20.11 19.77
N ARG A 168 1.63 -20.76 20.26
CA ARG A 168 0.74 -20.19 21.27
C ARG A 168 1.31 -20.41 22.65
N GLY A 169 1.08 -19.47 23.56
CA GLY A 169 1.60 -19.56 24.91
C GLY A 169 1.34 -18.30 25.71
N ASN A 170 1.99 -18.22 26.84
CA ASN A 170 1.89 -17.10 27.76
C ASN A 170 3.20 -16.33 27.83
N LEU A 171 3.16 -15.05 27.50
CA LEU A 171 4.27 -14.14 27.71
C LEU A 171 4.48 -13.89 29.18
N ARG A 172 5.72 -14.00 29.66
CA ARG A 172 6.08 -13.84 31.09
C ARG A 172 6.88 -12.58 31.33
N GLY A 173 7.70 -12.14 30.37
CA GLY A 173 8.51 -10.94 30.45
C GLY A 173 7.91 -9.76 29.71
N GLN A 174 8.65 -8.66 29.67
CA GLN A 174 8.34 -7.50 28.81
C GLN A 174 8.41 -7.92 27.33
N PRO A 175 7.44 -7.52 26.48
CA PRO A 175 7.39 -7.95 25.07
C PRO A 175 8.68 -7.69 24.31
N ALA A 176 9.23 -6.47 24.38
CA ALA A 176 10.45 -6.08 23.66
C ALA A 176 11.68 -6.89 24.10
N GLU A 177 11.84 -7.11 25.41
CA GLU A 177 12.95 -7.90 25.95
C GLU A 177 12.82 -9.38 25.58
N THR A 178 11.61 -9.92 25.70
CA THR A 178 11.32 -11.32 25.34
C THR A 178 11.56 -11.57 23.86
N GLN A 179 11.09 -10.67 22.99
CA GLN A 179 11.31 -10.77 21.54
C GLN A 179 12.82 -10.76 21.21
N ALA A 180 13.59 -9.83 21.83
CA ALA A 180 15.03 -9.75 21.64
C ALA A 180 15.76 -11.02 22.11
N GLN A 181 15.43 -11.52 23.31
CA GLN A 181 16.02 -12.74 23.86
C GLN A 181 15.71 -13.99 23.02
N LEU A 182 14.44 -14.16 22.61
CA LEU A 182 14.04 -15.30 21.79
C LEU A 182 14.66 -15.22 20.39
N SER A 183 14.76 -14.03 19.80
CA SER A 183 15.43 -13.84 18.52
C SER A 183 16.93 -14.11 18.59
N ALA A 184 17.62 -13.73 19.69
CA ALA A 184 19.01 -14.06 19.91
C ALA A 184 19.21 -15.58 20.04
N ARG A 185 18.42 -16.26 20.90
CA ARG A 185 18.46 -17.71 21.05
C ARG A 185 18.18 -18.46 19.74
N LEU A 186 17.25 -17.94 18.91
CA LEU A 186 16.93 -18.50 17.60
C LEU A 186 18.13 -18.38 16.65
N ARG A 187 18.78 -17.21 16.64
CA ARG A 187 19.95 -16.95 15.81
C ARG A 187 21.15 -17.80 16.23
N ASP A 188 21.36 -17.97 17.52
CA ASP A 188 22.45 -18.80 18.06
C ASP A 188 22.34 -20.27 17.64
N ARG A 189 21.09 -20.80 17.51
CA ARG A 189 20.85 -22.19 17.17
C ARG A 189 20.77 -22.44 15.66
N LEU A 190 20.11 -21.53 14.93
CA LEU A 190 19.72 -21.75 13.52
C LEU A 190 20.29 -20.68 12.58
N GLY A 191 21.15 -19.75 13.09
CA GLY A 191 21.68 -18.66 12.31
C GLY A 191 20.57 -17.74 11.81
N ASP A 192 20.79 -17.14 10.63
CA ASP A 192 19.86 -16.19 10.02
C ASP A 192 18.79 -16.85 9.13
N ARG A 193 18.55 -18.17 9.29
CA ARG A 193 17.58 -18.90 8.47
C ARG A 193 16.12 -18.56 8.77
N TYR A 194 15.82 -18.13 9.98
CA TYR A 194 14.46 -17.85 10.46
C TYR A 194 14.33 -16.47 11.09
N ARG A 195 13.11 -15.94 11.08
CA ARG A 195 12.71 -14.68 11.72
C ARG A 195 11.63 -14.95 12.75
N LEU A 196 11.75 -14.34 13.91
CA LEU A 196 10.79 -14.47 15.01
C LEU A 196 9.98 -13.18 15.13
N PHE A 197 8.67 -13.33 15.05
CA PHE A 197 7.69 -12.26 15.25
C PHE A 197 6.92 -12.50 16.53
N LEU A 198 6.80 -11.47 17.36
CA LEU A 198 5.92 -11.46 18.51
C LEU A 198 4.69 -10.60 18.17
N VAL A 199 3.54 -11.24 18.00
CA VAL A 199 2.30 -10.61 17.50
C VAL A 199 1.12 -10.93 18.40
N GLU A 200 0.04 -10.15 18.32
CA GLU A 200 -1.24 -10.49 18.92
C GLU A 200 -2.07 -11.37 17.99
N ASN A 201 -2.69 -12.40 18.54
CA ASN A 201 -3.70 -13.18 17.83
C ASN A 201 -5.07 -12.46 17.81
N GLN A 202 -6.09 -13.13 17.25
CA GLN A 202 -7.46 -12.58 17.18
C GLN A 202 -8.07 -12.32 18.56
N GLU A 203 -7.62 -13.06 19.59
CA GLU A 203 -8.07 -12.96 20.99
C GLU A 203 -7.24 -11.96 21.80
N LYS A 204 -6.35 -11.19 21.16
CA LYS A 204 -5.39 -10.26 21.77
C LYS A 204 -4.38 -10.96 22.71
N LYS A 205 -4.12 -12.25 22.50
CA LYS A 205 -3.10 -12.97 23.26
C LYS A 205 -1.76 -12.92 22.50
N PRO A 206 -0.64 -12.72 23.22
CA PRO A 206 0.70 -12.79 22.65
C PRO A 206 0.95 -14.15 21.99
N THR A 207 1.44 -14.13 20.79
CA THR A 207 1.72 -15.32 19.97
C THR A 207 3.03 -15.12 19.24
N VAL A 208 3.88 -16.13 19.28
CA VAL A 208 5.15 -16.12 18.53
C VAL A 208 4.93 -16.80 17.18
N VAL A 209 5.36 -16.13 16.12
CA VAL A 209 5.36 -16.67 14.75
C VAL A 209 6.79 -16.73 14.26
N VAL A 210 7.22 -17.90 13.80
CA VAL A 210 8.55 -18.10 13.22
C VAL A 210 8.39 -18.40 11.74
N LEU A 211 9.03 -17.58 10.90
CA LEU A 211 8.99 -17.69 9.42
C LEU A 211 10.41 -17.82 8.87
N PRO A 212 10.61 -18.51 7.73
CA PRO A 212 11.91 -18.55 7.09
C PRO A 212 12.32 -17.18 6.53
N ALA A 213 13.61 -16.90 6.55
CA ALA A 213 14.19 -15.64 6.05
C ALA A 213 13.95 -15.43 4.53
N THR A 214 13.62 -16.49 3.80
CA THR A 214 13.21 -16.40 2.38
C THR A 214 11.92 -15.59 2.19
N MET A 215 11.12 -15.42 3.26
CA MET A 215 9.92 -14.61 3.27
C MET A 215 10.19 -13.13 3.64
N ASP A 216 11.44 -12.74 3.87
CA ASP A 216 11.80 -11.34 4.12
C ASP A 216 11.35 -10.44 2.95
N PRO A 217 11.11 -9.13 3.18
CA PRO A 217 10.72 -8.20 2.12
C PRO A 217 11.71 -8.24 0.94
N ALA A 218 11.17 -8.44 -0.26
CA ALA A 218 11.98 -8.48 -1.46
C ALA A 218 12.60 -7.10 -1.77
N LYS A 219 13.85 -7.11 -2.20
CA LYS A 219 14.54 -5.91 -2.68
C LYS A 219 13.97 -5.46 -4.02
N THR A 220 14.06 -4.18 -4.30
CA THR A 220 13.66 -3.61 -5.59
C THR A 220 14.45 -4.25 -6.73
N THR A 221 13.75 -4.77 -7.72
CA THR A 221 14.33 -5.35 -8.93
C THR A 221 14.79 -4.25 -9.91
N PRO A 222 15.71 -4.53 -10.85
CA PRO A 222 16.08 -3.57 -11.89
C PRO A 222 14.89 -3.04 -12.70
N ALA A 223 13.90 -3.89 -13.00
CA ALA A 223 12.69 -3.46 -13.69
C ALA A 223 11.87 -2.45 -12.88
N GLN A 224 11.81 -2.60 -11.56
CA GLN A 224 11.15 -1.65 -10.68
C GLN A 224 11.93 -0.32 -10.57
N TRP A 225 13.27 -0.34 -10.64
CA TRP A 225 14.08 0.87 -10.74
C TRP A 225 13.80 1.64 -12.03
N VAL A 226 13.69 0.95 -13.17
CA VAL A 226 13.29 1.55 -14.44
C VAL A 226 11.87 2.14 -14.32
N LEU A 227 10.94 1.43 -13.71
CA LEU A 227 9.59 1.95 -13.47
C LEU A 227 9.61 3.21 -12.62
N ALA A 228 10.38 3.25 -11.53
CA ALA A 228 10.49 4.44 -10.68
C ALA A 228 11.05 5.64 -11.46
N LEU A 229 12.05 5.41 -12.32
CA LEU A 229 12.59 6.45 -13.20
C LEU A 229 11.55 6.96 -14.20
N VAL A 230 10.81 6.06 -14.84
CA VAL A 230 9.74 6.42 -15.80
C VAL A 230 8.66 7.26 -15.10
N LEU A 231 8.25 6.87 -13.88
CA LEU A 231 7.28 7.63 -13.09
C LEU A 231 7.83 9.00 -12.66
N ALA A 232 9.13 9.10 -12.36
CA ALA A 232 9.78 10.37 -12.04
C ALA A 232 9.78 11.32 -13.26
N VAL A 233 10.12 10.81 -14.44
CA VAL A 233 10.05 11.58 -15.69
C VAL A 233 8.60 11.99 -16.00
N ALA A 234 7.66 11.08 -15.84
CA ALA A 234 6.25 11.39 -16.04
C ALA A 234 5.76 12.48 -15.05
N THR A 235 6.18 12.42 -13.78
CA THR A 235 5.86 13.45 -12.78
C THR A 235 6.49 14.80 -13.11
N PHE A 236 7.70 14.81 -13.65
CA PHE A 236 8.33 16.03 -14.14
C PHE A 236 7.51 16.66 -15.27
N LEU A 237 7.09 15.86 -16.25
CA LEU A 237 6.28 16.34 -17.39
C LEU A 237 4.89 16.80 -16.95
N THR A 238 4.21 16.03 -16.09
CA THR A 238 2.88 16.43 -15.58
C THR A 238 2.97 17.65 -14.66
N GLY A 239 4.08 17.83 -13.93
CA GLY A 239 4.34 19.02 -13.14
C GLY A 239 4.55 20.27 -14.01
N LEU A 240 5.27 20.17 -15.13
CA LEU A 240 5.38 21.25 -16.09
C LEU A 240 4.03 21.61 -16.72
N GLU A 241 3.25 20.61 -17.11
CA GLU A 241 1.92 20.83 -17.69
C GLU A 241 0.96 21.48 -16.69
N ALA A 242 0.94 20.99 -15.43
CA ALA A 242 0.14 21.62 -14.38
C ALA A 242 0.53 23.09 -14.15
N GLY A 243 1.82 23.41 -14.21
CA GLY A 243 2.32 24.77 -14.14
C GLY A 243 1.91 25.65 -15.34
N ALA A 244 1.86 25.07 -16.53
CA ALA A 244 1.40 25.74 -17.76
C ALA A 244 -0.10 26.01 -17.71
N ILE A 245 -0.90 25.03 -17.32
CA ILE A 245 -2.36 25.16 -17.15
C ILE A 245 -2.70 26.25 -16.12
N LEU A 246 -1.98 26.30 -15.02
CA LEU A 246 -2.16 27.34 -13.99
C LEU A 246 -1.90 28.75 -14.52
N GLN A 247 -1.06 28.89 -15.54
CA GLN A 247 -0.76 30.15 -16.21
C GLN A 247 -1.61 30.36 -17.49
N GLY A 248 -2.63 29.53 -17.72
CA GLY A 248 -3.59 29.68 -18.80
C GLY A 248 -3.09 29.27 -20.18
N PHE A 249 -2.08 28.40 -20.29
CA PHE A 249 -1.64 27.86 -21.57
C PHE A 249 -1.42 26.34 -21.52
N ASP A 250 -1.54 25.70 -22.68
CA ASP A 250 -1.25 24.28 -22.89
C ASP A 250 0.23 24.15 -23.32
N LEU A 251 1.00 23.38 -22.58
CA LEU A 251 2.44 23.21 -22.83
C LEU A 251 2.71 22.53 -24.18
N ILE A 252 1.85 21.58 -24.58
CA ILE A 252 2.03 20.84 -25.84
C ILE A 252 1.87 21.79 -27.04
N GLN A 253 0.95 22.76 -26.95
CA GLN A 253 0.69 23.74 -27.98
C GLN A 253 1.69 24.91 -27.97
N ALA A 254 2.29 25.22 -26.84
CA ALA A 254 3.19 26.35 -26.65
C ALA A 254 4.50 25.91 -25.97
N LEU A 255 5.18 24.89 -26.53
CA LEU A 255 6.37 24.29 -25.95
C LEU A 255 7.50 25.30 -25.68
N SER A 256 7.65 26.36 -26.50
CA SER A 256 8.62 27.42 -26.27
C SER A 256 8.45 28.17 -24.95
N ARG A 257 7.26 28.11 -24.35
CA ARG A 257 6.93 28.77 -23.05
C ARG A 257 7.22 27.89 -21.81
N TRP A 258 7.82 26.71 -21.97
CA TRP A 258 8.12 25.81 -20.86
C TRP A 258 8.85 26.48 -19.66
N PRO A 259 9.74 27.52 -19.86
CA PRO A 259 10.39 28.15 -18.73
C PRO A 259 9.40 28.87 -17.77
N ALA A 260 8.25 29.31 -18.27
CA ALA A 260 7.23 29.92 -17.44
C ALA A 260 6.59 28.92 -16.46
N ALA A 261 6.50 27.63 -16.81
CA ALA A 261 5.97 26.58 -15.96
C ALA A 261 6.97 26.09 -14.88
N LEU A 262 8.27 26.38 -15.02
CA LEU A 262 9.33 25.92 -14.11
C LEU A 262 9.11 26.29 -12.63
N PRO A 263 8.69 27.50 -12.26
CA PRO A 263 8.50 27.85 -10.85
C PRO A 263 7.51 26.92 -10.14
N PHE A 264 6.43 26.53 -10.83
CA PHE A 264 5.46 25.57 -10.30
C PHE A 264 6.08 24.19 -10.12
N LEU A 265 6.76 23.68 -11.12
CA LEU A 265 7.46 22.39 -11.05
C LEU A 265 8.47 22.38 -9.92
N VAL A 266 9.28 23.43 -9.77
CA VAL A 266 10.27 23.53 -8.68
C VAL A 266 9.59 23.51 -7.33
N GLY A 267 8.51 24.29 -7.14
CA GLY A 267 7.72 24.27 -5.90
C GLY A 267 7.17 22.89 -5.56
N LEU A 268 6.60 22.20 -6.56
CA LEU A 268 6.13 20.82 -6.41
C LEU A 268 7.25 19.85 -6.03
N LEU A 269 8.38 19.91 -6.74
CA LEU A 269 9.54 19.04 -6.48
C LEU A 269 10.14 19.27 -5.10
N VAL A 270 10.23 20.53 -4.63
CA VAL A 270 10.71 20.84 -3.28
C VAL A 270 9.86 20.13 -2.22
N VAL A 271 8.54 20.13 -2.35
CA VAL A 271 7.64 19.42 -1.44
C VAL A 271 7.87 17.91 -1.51
N LEU A 272 7.86 17.32 -2.71
CA LEU A 272 8.03 15.88 -2.91
C LEU A 272 9.38 15.38 -2.40
N ILE A 273 10.46 16.09 -2.73
CA ILE A 273 11.82 15.75 -2.31
C ILE A 273 11.95 15.87 -0.79
N SER A 274 11.41 16.92 -0.18
CA SER A 274 11.43 17.09 1.29
C SER A 274 10.72 15.95 1.99
N HIS A 275 9.57 15.51 1.47
CA HIS A 275 8.82 14.36 1.96
C HIS A 275 9.67 13.08 1.91
N GLU A 276 10.27 12.76 0.78
CA GLU A 276 11.11 11.57 0.63
C GLU A 276 12.39 11.62 1.48
N ILE A 277 13.01 12.80 1.61
CA ILE A 277 14.15 12.99 2.50
C ILE A 277 13.76 12.69 3.95
N GLY A 278 12.56 13.09 4.39
CA GLY A 278 12.05 12.77 5.72
C GLY A 278 12.04 11.26 5.99
N HIS A 279 11.45 10.49 5.11
CA HIS A 279 11.45 9.02 5.19
C HIS A 279 12.87 8.44 5.17
N TRP A 280 13.69 8.88 4.23
CA TRP A 280 15.05 8.37 4.04
C TRP A 280 15.96 8.62 5.26
N VAL A 281 15.90 9.81 5.86
CA VAL A 281 16.71 10.17 7.03
C VAL A 281 16.39 9.26 8.21
N LEU A 282 15.11 9.08 8.53
CA LEU A 282 14.70 8.23 9.65
C LEU A 282 14.95 6.75 9.36
N ALA A 283 14.65 6.28 8.15
CA ALA A 283 14.95 4.91 7.76
C ALA A 283 16.44 4.60 7.87
N ARG A 284 17.31 5.51 7.40
CA ARG A 284 18.76 5.35 7.54
C ARG A 284 19.23 5.32 8.99
N ARG A 285 18.63 6.16 9.85
CA ARG A 285 18.94 6.18 11.29
C ARG A 285 18.59 4.84 11.97
N TYR A 286 17.52 4.18 11.55
CA TYR A 286 17.09 2.88 12.07
C TYR A 286 17.69 1.69 11.32
N GLY A 287 18.54 1.90 10.32
CA GLY A 287 19.11 0.82 9.49
C GLY A 287 18.07 0.13 8.60
N VAL A 288 16.92 0.77 8.35
CA VAL A 288 15.84 0.26 7.51
C VAL A 288 16.09 0.63 6.05
N ARG A 289 15.93 -0.33 5.16
CA ARG A 289 16.02 -0.10 3.71
C ARG A 289 14.65 0.24 3.14
N LEU A 290 14.62 1.28 2.32
CA LEU A 290 13.45 1.71 1.56
C LEU A 290 13.67 1.46 0.06
N SER A 291 12.59 1.20 -0.65
CA SER A 291 12.57 1.22 -2.13
C SER A 291 12.80 2.64 -2.64
N PRO A 292 13.15 2.83 -3.93
CA PRO A 292 13.01 4.14 -4.55
C PRO A 292 11.55 4.60 -4.47
N PRO A 293 11.30 5.93 -4.41
CA PRO A 293 9.96 6.46 -4.41
C PRO A 293 9.31 6.25 -5.79
N PHE A 294 8.13 5.64 -5.79
CA PHE A 294 7.30 5.52 -6.98
C PHE A 294 6.35 6.71 -7.01
N LEU A 295 6.74 7.77 -7.71
CA LEU A 295 5.94 8.97 -7.85
C LEU A 295 4.64 8.68 -8.60
N ILE A 296 3.56 9.36 -8.23
CA ILE A 296 2.24 9.20 -8.83
C ILE A 296 1.93 10.43 -9.67
N PRO A 297 2.24 10.41 -10.99
CA PRO A 297 1.98 11.54 -11.87
C PRO A 297 0.47 11.76 -12.03
N THR A 298 0.05 13.01 -12.07
CA THR A 298 -1.33 13.39 -12.33
C THR A 298 -1.39 14.68 -13.14
N TRP A 299 -2.31 14.71 -14.09
CA TRP A 299 -2.43 15.83 -15.02
C TRP A 299 -2.90 17.12 -14.36
N GLN A 300 -3.75 17.03 -13.34
CA GLN A 300 -4.39 18.20 -12.75
C GLN A 300 -3.49 19.00 -11.82
N ILE A 301 -2.65 18.32 -11.06
CA ILE A 301 -1.83 18.94 -10.00
C ILE A 301 -0.35 18.53 -10.07
N GLY A 302 0.05 17.82 -11.13
CA GLY A 302 1.41 17.37 -11.35
C GLY A 302 1.74 16.05 -10.66
N SER A 303 1.41 15.87 -9.39
CA SER A 303 1.64 14.62 -8.64
C SER A 303 0.68 14.48 -7.47
N PHE A 304 0.34 13.24 -7.12
CA PHE A 304 -0.32 12.90 -5.86
C PHE A 304 0.65 12.48 -4.74
N GLY A 305 1.95 12.63 -4.93
CA GLY A 305 2.94 12.18 -3.99
C GLY A 305 3.69 10.95 -4.48
N SER A 306 4.12 10.12 -3.56
CA SER A 306 4.95 8.94 -3.82
C SER A 306 4.52 7.75 -2.97
N LEU A 307 4.89 6.57 -3.42
CA LEU A 307 4.72 5.32 -2.71
C LEU A 307 6.10 4.72 -2.46
N THR A 308 6.48 4.63 -1.18
CA THR A 308 7.75 4.04 -0.75
C THR A 308 7.49 2.78 0.07
N ARG A 309 8.20 1.68 -0.23
CA ARG A 309 8.03 0.38 0.42
C ARG A 309 9.20 0.10 1.35
N PHE A 310 8.94 -0.62 2.44
CA PHE A 310 10.00 -1.19 3.27
C PHE A 310 10.59 -2.44 2.60
N GLU A 311 11.92 -2.47 2.49
CA GLU A 311 12.70 -3.59 1.94
C GLU A 311 13.46 -4.35 3.03
N SER A 312 13.15 -4.09 4.27
CA SER A 312 13.63 -4.82 5.44
C SER A 312 12.55 -4.92 6.48
N LEU A 313 12.69 -5.87 7.40
CA LEU A 313 11.80 -6.00 8.54
C LEU A 313 12.00 -4.84 9.49
N LEU A 314 10.94 -4.40 10.12
CA LEU A 314 10.94 -3.35 11.13
C LEU A 314 11.08 -3.97 12.53
N ALA A 315 11.87 -3.35 13.38
CA ALA A 315 12.11 -3.87 14.72
C ALA A 315 10.84 -3.85 15.58
N ASP A 316 10.16 -2.71 15.61
CA ASP A 316 8.97 -2.48 16.42
C ASP A 316 8.03 -1.43 15.80
N ARG A 317 6.89 -1.21 16.44
CA ARG A 317 5.85 -0.26 16.01
C ARG A 317 6.32 1.20 16.15
N ARG A 318 7.32 1.52 16.97
CA ARG A 318 7.89 2.87 17.10
C ARG A 318 8.67 3.23 15.85
N VAL A 319 9.49 2.29 15.35
CA VAL A 319 10.24 2.45 14.10
C VAL A 319 9.28 2.63 12.92
N LEU A 320 8.19 1.84 12.86
CA LEU A 320 7.15 2.01 11.85
C LEU A 320 6.54 3.42 11.89
N PHE A 321 6.17 3.89 13.10
CA PHE A 321 5.59 5.21 13.30
C PHE A 321 6.55 6.33 12.87
N ASP A 322 7.78 6.30 13.39
CA ASP A 322 8.76 7.36 13.17
C ASP A 322 9.08 7.53 11.69
N ILE A 323 9.30 6.41 10.96
CA ILE A 323 9.56 6.48 9.53
C ILE A 323 8.30 6.93 8.76
N ALA A 324 7.13 6.38 9.09
CA ALA A 324 5.89 6.72 8.39
C ALA A 324 5.50 8.20 8.54
N LEU A 325 5.71 8.79 9.73
CA LEU A 325 5.38 10.20 9.97
C LEU A 325 6.43 11.16 9.41
N ALA A 326 7.70 10.73 9.27
CA ALA A 326 8.81 11.62 8.92
C ALA A 326 8.63 12.30 7.56
N GLY A 327 8.14 11.60 6.54
CA GLY A 327 7.85 12.18 5.21
C GLY A 327 6.77 13.25 5.29
N PRO A 328 5.56 12.91 5.75
CA PRO A 328 4.49 13.89 5.93
C PRO A 328 4.87 15.07 6.81
N ALA A 329 5.65 14.85 7.87
CA ALA A 329 6.12 15.94 8.74
C ALA A 329 7.06 16.89 7.99
N ALA A 330 8.04 16.37 7.24
CA ALA A 330 8.97 17.18 6.47
C ALA A 330 8.27 17.91 5.31
N GLY A 331 7.53 17.18 4.47
CA GLY A 331 6.79 17.76 3.35
C GLY A 331 5.71 18.73 3.80
N GLY A 332 4.98 18.39 4.86
CA GLY A 332 3.94 19.25 5.45
C GLY A 332 4.48 20.54 6.05
N LEU A 333 5.64 20.47 6.75
CA LEU A 333 6.27 21.67 7.31
C LEU A 333 6.76 22.61 6.22
N VAL A 334 7.40 22.08 5.17
CA VAL A 334 7.82 22.87 4.01
C VAL A 334 6.62 23.51 3.32
N SER A 335 5.56 22.72 3.10
CA SER A 335 4.33 23.21 2.47
C SER A 335 3.62 24.28 3.29
N LEU A 336 3.53 24.07 4.61
CA LEU A 336 2.96 25.09 5.53
C LEU A 336 3.79 26.37 5.54
N THR A 337 5.12 26.27 5.54
CA THR A 337 6.02 27.42 5.45
C THR A 337 5.82 28.17 4.13
N MET A 338 5.75 27.45 3.01
CA MET A 338 5.46 28.07 1.70
C MET A 338 4.09 28.78 1.70
N LEU A 339 3.05 28.14 2.26
CA LEU A 339 1.73 28.74 2.37
C LEU A 339 1.75 30.03 3.20
N LEU A 340 2.33 30.00 4.39
CA LEU A 340 2.38 31.17 5.28
C LEU A 340 3.21 32.31 4.66
N LEU A 341 4.37 32.01 4.12
CA LEU A 341 5.17 33.02 3.40
C LEU A 341 4.44 33.55 2.18
N GLY A 342 3.78 32.67 1.42
CA GLY A 342 2.99 33.06 0.26
C GLY A 342 1.85 34.01 0.64
N LEU A 343 1.11 33.70 1.68
CA LEU A 343 0.03 34.57 2.19
C LEU A 343 0.56 35.94 2.65
N VAL A 344 1.67 35.97 3.38
CA VAL A 344 2.29 37.22 3.85
C VAL A 344 2.84 38.07 2.72
N LEU A 345 3.39 37.44 1.67
CA LEU A 345 3.93 38.12 0.49
C LEU A 345 2.85 38.49 -0.55
N SER A 346 1.63 38.09 -0.35
CA SER A 346 0.51 38.41 -1.25
C SER A 346 0.09 39.89 -1.08
N HIS A 347 0.02 40.62 -2.18
CA HIS A 347 -0.34 42.03 -2.25
C HIS A 347 -1.10 42.32 -3.56
N PRO A 348 -1.85 43.43 -3.66
CA PRO A 348 -2.43 43.83 -4.92
C PRO A 348 -1.42 43.89 -6.06
N GLY A 349 -1.68 43.22 -7.19
CA GLY A 349 -0.78 43.08 -8.31
C GLY A 349 0.16 41.85 -8.20
N SER A 350 -0.04 40.95 -7.23
CA SER A 350 0.64 39.66 -7.19
C SER A 350 0.32 38.83 -8.45
N LEU A 351 1.24 37.90 -8.79
CA LEU A 351 1.24 37.18 -10.08
C LEU A 351 -0.05 36.39 -10.37
N PHE A 352 -0.68 35.81 -9.36
CA PHE A 352 -1.88 35.00 -9.53
C PHE A 352 -3.10 35.66 -8.92
N GLN A 353 -4.23 35.54 -9.62
CA GLN A 353 -5.54 35.94 -9.12
C GLN A 353 -6.40 34.71 -8.90
N LEU A 354 -6.86 34.49 -7.69
CA LEU A 354 -7.73 33.37 -7.32
C LEU A 354 -9.11 33.87 -6.92
N PRO A 355 -10.20 33.19 -7.33
CA PRO A 355 -11.51 33.46 -6.73
C PRO A 355 -11.44 33.26 -5.22
N SER A 356 -12.04 34.18 -4.44
CA SER A 356 -12.08 34.08 -2.97
C SER A 356 -12.74 32.77 -2.51
N SER A 357 -13.70 32.24 -3.28
CA SER A 357 -14.32 30.93 -3.05
C SER A 357 -13.34 29.76 -3.07
N PHE A 358 -12.19 29.93 -3.71
CA PHE A 358 -11.12 28.91 -3.73
C PHE A 358 -10.64 28.59 -2.30
N PHE A 359 -10.53 29.58 -1.43
CA PHE A 359 -10.13 29.40 -0.04
C PHE A 359 -11.18 28.66 0.81
N GLN A 360 -12.41 28.51 0.32
CA GLN A 360 -13.44 27.68 0.97
C GLN A 360 -13.15 26.17 0.82
N GLY A 361 -12.25 25.77 -0.10
CA GLY A 361 -11.92 24.37 -0.33
C GLY A 361 -11.17 23.68 0.82
N SER A 362 -10.70 24.43 1.84
CA SER A 362 -9.95 23.88 2.97
C SER A 362 -10.19 24.68 4.24
N VAL A 363 -10.59 24.02 5.33
CA VAL A 363 -10.75 24.64 6.65
C VAL A 363 -9.44 25.27 7.11
N LEU A 364 -8.33 24.54 7.02
CA LEU A 364 -7.02 25.02 7.45
C LEU A 364 -6.57 26.22 6.62
N VAL A 365 -6.55 26.08 5.30
CA VAL A 365 -6.05 27.12 4.39
C VAL A 365 -6.94 28.35 4.42
N GLY A 366 -8.26 28.18 4.39
CA GLY A 366 -9.20 29.30 4.48
C GLY A 366 -9.09 30.08 5.78
N THR A 367 -8.89 29.38 6.91
CA THR A 367 -8.70 30.03 8.21
C THR A 367 -7.38 30.82 8.25
N LEU A 368 -6.27 30.23 7.77
CA LEU A 368 -4.98 30.91 7.69
C LEU A 368 -5.04 32.13 6.74
N ALA A 369 -5.64 31.95 5.57
CA ALA A 369 -5.85 33.04 4.61
C ALA A 369 -6.68 34.19 5.25
N LYS A 370 -7.73 33.85 6.01
CA LYS A 370 -8.51 34.88 6.71
C LYS A 370 -7.70 35.66 7.70
N VAL A 371 -6.84 35.01 8.46
CA VAL A 371 -5.96 35.67 9.45
C VAL A 371 -5.00 36.64 8.78
N VAL A 372 -4.40 36.22 7.63
CA VAL A 372 -3.34 37.00 6.97
C VAL A 372 -3.89 38.03 5.98
N LEU A 373 -4.81 37.62 5.07
CA LEU A 373 -5.32 38.45 3.97
C LEU A 373 -6.51 39.32 4.41
N GLY A 374 -7.18 38.93 5.49
CA GLY A 374 -8.22 39.76 6.13
C GLY A 374 -9.36 40.13 5.18
N LYS A 375 -9.47 41.45 4.88
CA LYS A 375 -10.54 42.02 4.03
C LYS A 375 -10.40 41.66 2.55
N ALA A 376 -9.21 41.34 2.07
CA ALA A 376 -8.98 40.96 0.65
C ALA A 376 -9.83 39.74 0.25
N LEU A 377 -10.17 38.87 1.19
CA LEU A 377 -11.02 37.69 0.93
C LEU A 377 -12.51 38.02 0.72
N GLN A 378 -12.91 39.28 0.89
CA GLN A 378 -14.28 39.76 0.59
C GLN A 378 -14.43 40.18 -0.86
N GLU A 379 -13.29 40.39 -1.57
CA GLU A 379 -13.28 40.66 -3.01
C GLU A 379 -13.52 39.38 -3.81
N PRO A 380 -14.15 39.47 -4.98
CA PRO A 380 -14.38 38.29 -5.84
C PRO A 380 -13.08 37.58 -6.27
N LEU A 381 -12.03 38.37 -6.52
CA LEU A 381 -10.69 37.89 -6.90
C LEU A 381 -9.67 38.40 -5.87
N VAL A 382 -8.77 37.52 -5.51
CA VAL A 382 -7.67 37.80 -4.54
C VAL A 382 -6.35 37.62 -5.22
N ASP A 383 -5.51 38.62 -5.20
CA ASP A 383 -4.13 38.54 -5.72
C ASP A 383 -3.28 37.78 -4.72
N VAL A 384 -2.60 36.71 -5.19
CA VAL A 384 -1.80 35.84 -4.33
C VAL A 384 -0.40 35.60 -4.88
N HIS A 385 0.55 35.50 -3.97
CA HIS A 385 1.91 35.12 -4.31
C HIS A 385 1.96 33.62 -4.72
N PRO A 386 2.81 33.19 -5.69
CA PRO A 386 2.91 31.80 -6.14
C PRO A 386 3.10 30.78 -5.02
N LEU A 387 3.87 31.11 -3.98
CA LEU A 387 4.09 30.23 -2.82
C LEU A 387 2.80 29.84 -2.08
N THR A 388 1.74 30.67 -2.14
CA THR A 388 0.42 30.33 -1.56
C THR A 388 -0.15 29.08 -2.24
N ILE A 389 -0.06 29.03 -3.57
CA ILE A 389 -0.56 27.89 -4.36
C ILE A 389 0.29 26.66 -4.14
N PHE A 390 1.62 26.80 -4.17
CA PHE A 390 2.57 25.69 -3.97
C PHE A 390 2.44 25.10 -2.56
N GLY A 391 2.35 25.96 -1.54
CA GLY A 391 2.17 25.55 -0.15
C GLY A 391 0.85 24.81 0.06
N TRP A 392 -0.26 25.34 -0.50
CA TRP A 392 -1.54 24.66 -0.38
C TRP A 392 -1.55 23.31 -1.10
N LEU A 393 -1.07 23.26 -2.34
CA LEU A 393 -0.94 22.01 -3.08
C LEU A 393 -0.10 20.96 -2.33
N GLY A 394 1.03 21.39 -1.78
CA GLY A 394 1.90 20.52 -0.98
C GLY A 394 1.20 20.01 0.29
N LEU A 395 0.39 20.82 0.96
CA LEU A 395 -0.45 20.38 2.08
C LEU A 395 -1.50 19.36 1.65
N VAL A 396 -2.14 19.54 0.48
CA VAL A 396 -3.10 18.58 -0.06
C VAL A 396 -2.43 17.25 -0.35
N ILE A 397 -1.26 17.26 -1.03
CA ILE A 397 -0.49 16.03 -1.31
C ILE A 397 -0.13 15.33 0.01
N THR A 398 0.37 16.06 0.99
CA THR A 398 0.71 15.52 2.32
C THR A 398 -0.52 14.93 3.01
N ALA A 399 -1.66 15.60 2.96
CA ALA A 399 -2.90 15.13 3.57
C ALA A 399 -3.45 13.88 2.89
N LEU A 400 -3.30 13.76 1.57
CA LEU A 400 -3.66 12.55 0.81
C LEU A 400 -2.81 11.36 1.25
N ASN A 401 -1.50 11.54 1.44
CA ASN A 401 -0.60 10.49 1.95
C ASN A 401 -0.86 10.16 3.42
N LEU A 402 -1.39 11.10 4.21
CA LEU A 402 -1.80 10.88 5.60
C LEU A 402 -3.21 10.26 5.75
N MET A 403 -3.90 9.92 4.66
CA MET A 403 -5.15 9.17 4.79
C MET A 403 -4.93 7.85 5.53
N PRO A 404 -5.82 7.49 6.50
CA PRO A 404 -5.67 6.29 7.34
C PRO A 404 -6.07 5.01 6.57
N ALA A 405 -5.37 4.70 5.49
CA ALA A 405 -5.69 3.59 4.60
C ALA A 405 -4.45 2.81 4.15
N GLY A 406 -4.51 1.50 4.30
CA GLY A 406 -3.54 0.53 3.79
C GLY A 406 -2.09 0.84 4.13
N GLN A 407 -1.23 0.87 3.11
CA GLN A 407 0.20 1.19 3.25
C GLN A 407 0.53 2.66 2.96
N LEU A 408 -0.47 3.55 2.88
CA LEU A 408 -0.20 4.99 2.93
C LEU A 408 0.45 5.36 4.26
N ASP A 409 1.13 6.49 4.32
CA ASP A 409 1.80 6.93 5.55
C ASP A 409 0.82 7.05 6.72
N GLY A 410 -0.38 7.62 6.49
CA GLY A 410 -1.44 7.67 7.49
C GLY A 410 -1.94 6.29 7.91
N GLY A 411 -2.02 5.33 6.99
CA GLY A 411 -2.37 3.95 7.29
C GLY A 411 -1.33 3.27 8.17
N ARG A 412 -0.03 3.49 7.89
CA ARG A 412 1.11 3.03 8.70
C ARG A 412 1.14 3.67 10.08
N VAL A 413 0.86 4.98 10.18
CA VAL A 413 0.72 5.71 11.44
C VAL A 413 -0.40 5.10 12.29
N VAL A 414 -1.58 4.87 11.71
CA VAL A 414 -2.70 4.21 12.41
C VAL A 414 -2.34 2.78 12.82
N GLN A 415 -1.68 2.01 11.94
CA GLN A 415 -1.22 0.67 12.27
C GLN A 415 -0.22 0.68 13.43
N ALA A 416 0.71 1.62 13.43
CA ALA A 416 1.70 1.75 14.50
C ALA A 416 1.08 2.08 15.85
N ILE A 417 0.09 2.98 15.92
CA ILE A 417 -0.53 3.42 17.18
C ILE A 417 -1.59 2.43 17.65
N TYR A 418 -2.52 2.05 16.77
CA TYR A 418 -3.73 1.30 17.13
C TYR A 418 -3.72 -0.18 16.73
N GLY A 419 -2.65 -0.62 16.07
CA GLY A 419 -2.48 -1.99 15.61
C GLY A 419 -3.23 -2.30 14.30
N ARG A 420 -2.96 -3.50 13.79
CA ARG A 420 -3.40 -3.96 12.46
C ARG A 420 -4.93 -4.06 12.31
N LYS A 421 -5.64 -4.46 13.39
CA LYS A 421 -7.11 -4.62 13.35
C LYS A 421 -7.82 -3.29 13.14
N VAL A 422 -7.34 -2.23 13.81
CA VAL A 422 -7.88 -0.87 13.64
C VAL A 422 -7.49 -0.33 12.28
N ALA A 423 -6.23 -0.46 11.84
CA ALA A 423 -5.78 -0.02 10.52
C ALA A 423 -6.57 -0.66 9.36
N GLY A 424 -6.95 -1.95 9.49
CA GLY A 424 -7.82 -2.60 8.51
C GLY A 424 -9.21 -1.98 8.45
N ARG A 425 -9.79 -1.65 9.61
CA ARG A 425 -11.11 -1.01 9.69
C ARG A 425 -11.08 0.42 9.13
N THR A 426 -10.08 1.21 9.49
CA THR A 426 -9.93 2.59 8.97
C THR A 426 -9.71 2.59 7.47
N THR A 427 -8.99 1.62 6.90
CA THR A 427 -8.86 1.45 5.45
C THR A 427 -10.22 1.30 4.78
N VAL A 428 -11.08 0.42 5.29
CA VAL A 428 -12.43 0.21 4.75
C VAL A 428 -13.27 1.47 4.88
N ILE A 429 -13.24 2.13 6.06
CA ILE A 429 -13.98 3.38 6.29
C ILE A 429 -13.51 4.46 5.32
N THR A 430 -12.20 4.63 5.14
CA THR A 430 -11.64 5.63 4.21
C THR A 430 -12.09 5.37 2.78
N LEU A 431 -12.09 4.09 2.32
CA LEU A 431 -12.57 3.75 0.98
C LEU A 431 -14.07 4.04 0.81
N ILE A 432 -14.89 3.78 1.82
CA ILE A 432 -16.32 4.11 1.79
C ILE A 432 -16.51 5.63 1.73
N LEU A 433 -15.78 6.40 2.54
CA LEU A 433 -15.86 7.87 2.54
C LEU A 433 -15.42 8.44 1.18
N LEU A 434 -14.32 7.93 0.60
CA LEU A 434 -13.87 8.35 -0.72
C LEU A 434 -14.89 8.01 -1.81
N ALA A 435 -15.55 6.85 -1.73
CA ALA A 435 -16.63 6.48 -2.64
C ALA A 435 -17.82 7.45 -2.52
N LEU A 436 -18.19 7.89 -1.31
CA LEU A 436 -19.23 8.88 -1.11
C LEU A 436 -18.82 10.27 -1.64
N VAL A 437 -17.60 10.72 -1.32
CA VAL A 437 -17.07 12.01 -1.81
C VAL A 437 -16.95 12.02 -3.32
N SER A 438 -16.72 10.87 -3.96
CA SER A 438 -16.60 10.74 -5.42
C SER A 438 -17.91 11.10 -6.16
N LEU A 439 -19.04 11.11 -5.47
CA LEU A 439 -20.31 11.58 -6.06
C LEU A 439 -20.28 13.05 -6.47
N GLY A 440 -19.47 13.86 -5.78
CA GLY A 440 -19.28 15.28 -6.08
C GLY A 440 -17.89 15.63 -6.61
N ASN A 441 -16.88 14.78 -6.39
CA ASN A 441 -15.49 15.03 -6.78
C ASN A 441 -14.83 13.81 -7.42
N PRO A 442 -14.64 13.79 -8.77
CA PRO A 442 -14.04 12.67 -9.47
C PRO A 442 -12.63 12.31 -9.01
N LEU A 443 -11.86 13.26 -8.45
CA LEU A 443 -10.52 12.98 -7.93
C LEU A 443 -10.56 12.02 -6.73
N ALA A 444 -11.62 12.06 -5.93
CA ALA A 444 -11.81 11.11 -4.82
C ALA A 444 -11.98 9.67 -5.33
N LEU A 445 -12.65 9.48 -6.47
CA LEU A 445 -12.78 8.15 -7.09
C LEU A 445 -11.42 7.65 -7.59
N TYR A 446 -10.65 8.52 -8.25
CA TYR A 446 -9.30 8.17 -8.69
C TYR A 446 -8.42 7.73 -7.52
N TRP A 447 -8.47 8.49 -6.40
CA TRP A 447 -7.70 8.17 -5.20
C TRP A 447 -8.18 6.89 -4.51
N ALA A 448 -9.50 6.67 -4.45
CA ALA A 448 -10.07 5.41 -3.95
C ALA A 448 -9.61 4.19 -4.76
N ALA A 449 -9.61 4.32 -6.09
CA ALA A 449 -9.14 3.26 -6.98
C ALA A 449 -7.63 2.97 -6.78
N LEU A 450 -6.82 4.02 -6.63
CA LEU A 450 -5.39 3.90 -6.38
C LEU A 450 -5.13 3.17 -5.06
N ILE A 451 -5.82 3.54 -3.98
CA ILE A 451 -5.71 2.85 -2.68
C ILE A 451 -6.15 1.39 -2.82
N LEU A 452 -7.27 1.14 -3.46
CA LEU A 452 -7.83 -0.21 -3.58
C LEU A 452 -6.92 -1.15 -4.37
N ILE A 453 -6.28 -0.64 -5.43
CA ILE A 453 -5.44 -1.46 -6.31
C ILE A 453 -4.02 -1.60 -5.76
N LEU A 454 -3.41 -0.52 -5.30
CA LEU A 454 -1.99 -0.49 -4.94
C LEU A 454 -1.73 -0.58 -3.44
N GLN A 455 -2.63 -0.06 -2.59
CA GLN A 455 -2.35 0.19 -1.18
C GLN A 455 -3.34 -0.47 -0.20
N ARG A 456 -4.25 -1.31 -0.66
CA ARG A 456 -5.29 -1.92 0.21
C ARG A 456 -4.75 -2.83 1.32
N ASN A 457 -3.59 -3.42 1.11
CA ASN A 457 -2.98 -4.31 2.09
C ASN A 457 -2.39 -3.49 3.25
N LEU A 458 -2.37 -4.07 4.44
CA LEU A 458 -1.67 -3.48 5.58
C LEU A 458 -0.17 -3.73 5.47
N GLU A 459 0.62 -2.89 6.15
CA GLU A 459 2.05 -3.11 6.27
C GLU A 459 2.32 -4.43 7.02
N ARG A 460 3.45 -5.07 6.75
CA ARG A 460 3.83 -6.31 7.43
C ARG A 460 3.94 -6.07 8.95
N PRO A 461 3.69 -7.11 9.79
CA PRO A 461 3.95 -7.01 11.21
C PRO A 461 5.42 -6.65 11.48
N CYS A 462 5.65 -5.86 12.52
CA CYS A 462 6.99 -5.66 13.05
C CYS A 462 7.47 -6.93 13.76
N LEU A 463 8.78 -7.05 14.00
CA LEU A 463 9.33 -8.17 14.79
C LEU A 463 8.75 -8.18 16.21
N ASP A 464 8.62 -7.01 16.84
CA ASP A 464 7.77 -6.78 18.00
C ASP A 464 6.56 -5.93 17.59
N ASP A 465 5.41 -6.59 17.35
CA ASP A 465 4.16 -5.94 16.97
C ASP A 465 3.23 -5.70 18.17
N ILE A 466 3.67 -6.03 19.39
CA ILE A 466 2.89 -5.87 20.62
C ILE A 466 3.20 -4.56 21.32
N THR A 467 4.49 -4.19 21.40
CA THR A 467 4.89 -2.97 22.11
C THR A 467 4.37 -1.73 21.38
N GLU A 468 3.50 -0.98 22.06
CA GLU A 468 2.91 0.24 21.52
C GLU A 468 3.92 1.41 21.55
N PRO A 469 3.81 2.36 20.60
CA PRO A 469 4.50 3.64 20.69
C PRO A 469 4.08 4.41 21.95
N ASP A 470 4.94 5.32 22.39
CA ASP A 470 4.66 6.19 23.55
C ASP A 470 3.55 7.22 23.25
N ASP A 471 3.00 7.82 24.33
CA ASP A 471 1.91 8.79 24.26
C ASP A 471 2.24 10.03 23.42
N ALA A 472 3.51 10.44 23.38
CA ALA A 472 3.93 11.59 22.57
C ALA A 472 3.78 11.28 21.07
N ARG A 473 4.16 10.07 20.64
CA ARG A 473 3.96 9.61 19.26
C ARG A 473 2.48 9.46 18.93
N ALA A 474 1.69 8.92 19.86
CA ALA A 474 0.24 8.83 19.69
C ALA A 474 -0.39 10.20 19.51
N ALA A 475 -0.03 11.19 20.31
CA ALA A 475 -0.50 12.58 20.20
C ALA A 475 -0.08 13.23 18.88
N LEU A 476 1.19 13.04 18.44
CA LEU A 476 1.68 13.55 17.15
C LEU A 476 0.94 12.90 15.97
N GLY A 477 0.66 11.62 16.02
CA GLY A 477 -0.10 10.92 14.99
C GLY A 477 -1.53 11.42 14.89
N LEU A 478 -2.21 11.64 16.03
CA LEU A 478 -3.55 12.23 16.07
C LEU A 478 -3.54 13.65 15.52
N LEU A 479 -2.56 14.46 15.90
CA LEU A 479 -2.41 15.83 15.38
C LEU A 479 -2.23 15.82 13.86
N ALA A 480 -1.35 14.94 13.33
CA ALA A 480 -1.12 14.83 11.90
C ALA A 480 -2.38 14.43 11.13
N LEU A 481 -3.13 13.45 11.63
CA LEU A 481 -4.39 13.00 11.04
C LEU A 481 -5.47 14.10 11.11
N PHE A 482 -5.53 14.83 12.22
CA PHE A 482 -6.45 15.98 12.36
C PHE A 482 -6.10 17.10 11.38
N LEU A 483 -4.81 17.45 11.24
CA LEU A 483 -4.37 18.46 10.28
C LEU A 483 -4.66 18.04 8.84
N ALA A 484 -4.44 16.75 8.51
CA ALA A 484 -4.78 16.21 7.19
C ALA A 484 -6.28 16.35 6.91
N LEU A 485 -7.14 16.05 7.89
CA LEU A 485 -8.58 16.24 7.77
C LEU A 485 -8.92 17.73 7.58
N ALA A 486 -8.31 18.63 8.36
CA ALA A 486 -8.55 20.07 8.26
C ALA A 486 -8.11 20.68 6.91
N VAL A 487 -7.09 20.06 6.26
CA VAL A 487 -6.66 20.43 4.89
C VAL A 487 -7.68 19.98 3.86
N LEU A 488 -8.19 18.74 3.97
CA LEU A 488 -9.07 18.13 2.95
C LEU A 488 -10.55 18.52 3.12
N MET A 489 -10.97 18.98 4.29
CA MET A 489 -12.36 19.31 4.56
C MET A 489 -12.68 20.74 4.10
N PRO A 490 -13.67 20.93 3.21
CA PRO A 490 -14.09 22.26 2.80
C PRO A 490 -14.83 23.00 3.92
N LEU A 491 -14.76 24.34 3.90
CA LEU A 491 -15.57 25.18 4.74
C LEU A 491 -17.05 25.06 4.34
N THR A 492 -17.91 24.89 5.32
CA THR A 492 -19.38 25.02 5.06
C THR A 492 -19.73 26.43 4.66
N PRO A 493 -20.78 26.66 3.82
CA PRO A 493 -21.19 28.01 3.43
C PRO A 493 -21.46 28.95 4.63
N SER A 494 -22.03 28.39 5.71
CA SER A 494 -22.28 29.17 6.95
C SER A 494 -20.98 29.57 7.66
N LEU A 495 -19.97 28.71 7.66
CA LEU A 495 -18.68 29.02 8.27
C LEU A 495 -17.87 29.98 7.40
N ALA A 496 -17.87 29.77 6.08
CA ALA A 496 -17.25 30.68 5.12
C ALA A 496 -17.82 32.09 5.22
N GLY A 497 -19.16 32.24 5.30
CA GLY A 497 -19.82 33.51 5.49
C GLY A 497 -19.46 34.20 6.82
N ARG A 498 -19.37 33.44 7.95
CA ARG A 498 -18.90 33.98 9.24
C ARG A 498 -17.45 34.44 9.20
N LEU A 499 -16.61 33.77 8.42
CA LEU A 499 -15.23 34.17 8.19
C LEU A 499 -15.11 35.31 7.17
N GLY A 500 -16.20 35.68 6.46
CA GLY A 500 -16.18 36.66 5.38
C GLY A 500 -15.29 36.23 4.22
N ILE A 501 -15.37 34.95 3.81
CA ILE A 501 -14.66 34.36 2.68
C ILE A 501 -15.68 34.11 1.57
N GLY A 502 -15.48 34.76 0.43
CA GLY A 502 -16.41 34.72 -0.69
C GLY A 502 -17.60 35.64 -0.45
N GLY A 503 -17.45 36.90 -0.80
CA GLY A 503 -18.49 37.91 -0.75
C GLY A 503 -19.62 37.68 -1.76
#